data_c635a5e999d74260bef4326825a825c4
#
_entry.id   c635a5e999d74260bef4326825a825c4
#
_cell.length_a   1.000
_cell.length_b   1.000
_cell.length_c   1.000
_cell.angle_alpha   90.00
_cell.angle_beta   90.00
_cell.angle_gamma   90.00
#
_symmetry.space_group_name_H-M   'P 1'
#
loop_
_entity.id
_entity.type
_entity.pdbx_description
1 polymer ?
#
loop_
_entity_poly.entity_id
_entity_poly.type
_entity_poly.pdbx_seq_one_letter_code
_entity_poly.pdbx_strand_id
1 'polypeptide(L)'
;MRKISKEIAHAFNQGKTKSIGNTMTNGREVYLHGNKIAWRSSGNGLELTLAGWPTVTTRERLNAILYVEGFNVKAGESYGFYFNQKNYNQYLTKITFNGYEKQSKSKPITDNEIITLYQGSV
;
A
#
# COMPACT_ATOMS: atom_id res chain seq x y z
N MET A 1 -8.63 -7.88 7.10
CA MET A 1 -7.27 -7.32 7.32
C MET A 1 -6.68 -7.95 8.57
N ARG A 2 -5.47 -8.46 8.48
CA ARG A 2 -4.80 -9.06 9.64
C ARG A 2 -4.45 -8.01 10.68
N LYS A 3 -4.47 -8.44 11.94
CA LYS A 3 -4.14 -7.56 13.07
C LYS A 3 -2.75 -6.93 12.94
N ILE A 4 -1.74 -7.71 12.54
CA ILE A 4 -0.37 -7.19 12.34
C ILE A 4 -0.36 -6.06 11.32
N SER A 5 -0.98 -6.27 10.17
CA SER A 5 -1.04 -5.28 9.10
C SER A 5 -1.69 -3.99 9.57
N LYS A 6 -2.80 -4.11 10.28
CA LYS A 6 -3.57 -2.97 10.78
C LYS A 6 -2.78 -2.17 11.82
N GLU A 7 -2.19 -2.85 12.78
CA GLU A 7 -1.46 -2.18 13.86
C GLU A 7 -0.21 -1.49 13.35
N ILE A 8 0.54 -2.11 12.43
CA ILE A 8 1.73 -1.49 11.83
C ILE A 8 1.33 -0.29 10.98
N ALA A 9 0.26 -0.41 10.18
CA ALA A 9 -0.21 0.68 9.35
C ALA A 9 -0.65 1.89 10.18
N HIS A 10 -1.34 1.66 11.30
CA HIS A 10 -1.72 2.74 12.20
C HIS A 10 -0.51 3.40 12.87
N ALA A 11 0.45 2.62 13.33
CA ALA A 11 1.67 3.16 13.92
C ALA A 11 2.43 4.02 12.92
N PHE A 12 2.57 3.53 11.68
CA PHE A 12 3.20 4.27 10.60
C PHE A 12 2.46 5.59 10.33
N ASN A 13 1.13 5.54 10.24
CA ASN A 13 0.30 6.72 10.02
C ASN A 13 0.47 7.76 11.13
N GLN A 14 0.66 7.31 12.36
CA GLN A 14 0.82 8.18 13.53
C GLN A 14 2.26 8.60 13.80
N GLY A 15 3.20 8.17 12.97
CA GLY A 15 4.62 8.48 13.16
C GLY A 15 5.26 7.77 14.34
N LYS A 16 4.71 6.62 14.73
CA LYS A 16 5.16 5.86 15.91
C LYS A 16 5.95 4.63 15.51
N THR A 17 6.90 4.24 16.35
CA THR A 17 7.66 3.00 16.18
C THR A 17 6.86 1.82 16.70
N LYS A 18 6.84 0.74 15.93
CA LYS A 18 6.20 -0.51 16.34
C LYS A 18 6.81 -1.69 15.59
N SER A 19 6.95 -2.80 16.27
CA SER A 19 7.47 -4.04 15.68
C SER A 19 6.61 -5.21 16.14
N ILE A 20 6.10 -5.98 15.16
CA ILE A 20 5.27 -7.16 15.43
C ILE A 20 5.71 -8.26 14.46
N GLY A 21 6.30 -9.34 15.00
CA GLY A 21 6.72 -10.47 14.18
C GLY A 21 7.70 -10.05 13.10
N ASN A 22 7.32 -10.27 11.84
CA ASN A 22 8.17 -9.98 10.69
C ASN A 22 8.04 -8.56 10.14
N THR A 23 7.24 -7.71 10.78
CA THR A 23 6.90 -6.38 10.26
C THR A 23 7.25 -5.31 11.29
N MET A 24 7.85 -4.22 10.82
CA MET A 24 8.29 -3.14 11.69
C MET A 24 8.12 -1.79 11.01
N THR A 25 7.80 -0.77 11.80
CA THR A 25 7.85 0.62 11.35
C THR A 25 8.61 1.47 12.37
N ASN A 26 9.34 2.44 11.86
CA ASN A 26 9.95 3.48 12.70
C ASN A 26 9.16 4.79 12.66
N GLY A 27 7.93 4.74 12.11
CA GLY A 27 7.07 5.91 11.95
C GLY A 27 7.25 6.64 10.63
N ARG A 28 8.33 6.39 9.91
CA ARG A 28 8.61 7.00 8.61
C ARG A 28 8.75 5.98 7.49
N GLU A 29 9.07 4.75 7.85
CA GLU A 29 9.31 3.65 6.93
C GLU A 29 8.65 2.39 7.48
N VAL A 30 8.28 1.48 6.60
CA VAL A 30 7.75 0.17 6.98
C VAL A 30 8.62 -0.90 6.36
N TYR A 31 8.99 -1.89 7.17
CA TYR A 31 9.84 -3.01 6.77
C TYR A 31 9.10 -4.34 6.95
N LEU A 32 9.24 -5.22 5.98
CA LEU A 32 8.79 -6.60 6.06
C LEU A 32 9.99 -7.52 5.87
N HIS A 33 10.28 -8.36 6.86
CA HIS A 33 11.50 -9.19 6.86
C HIS A 33 12.77 -8.37 6.59
N GLY A 34 12.83 -7.15 7.12
CA GLY A 34 13.95 -6.25 6.91
C GLY A 34 14.00 -5.54 5.57
N ASN A 35 13.03 -5.78 4.69
CA ASN A 35 12.95 -5.10 3.40
C ASN A 35 12.00 -3.91 3.48
N LYS A 36 12.47 -2.75 3.06
CA LYS A 36 11.66 -1.53 3.08
C LYS A 36 10.59 -1.61 2.00
N ILE A 37 9.32 -1.58 2.40
CA ILE A 37 8.18 -1.70 1.48
C ILE A 37 7.38 -0.41 1.36
N ALA A 38 7.48 0.50 2.33
CA ALA A 38 6.76 1.77 2.27
C ALA A 38 7.54 2.84 3.04
N TRP A 39 7.42 4.09 2.60
CA TRP A 39 8.05 5.23 3.29
C TRP A 39 7.40 6.53 2.87
N ARG A 40 7.62 7.57 3.68
CA ARG A 40 7.19 8.92 3.37
C ARG A 40 8.18 9.54 2.41
N SER A 41 7.69 10.11 1.31
CA SER A 41 8.50 10.96 0.46
C SER A 41 8.28 12.43 0.83
N SER A 42 9.09 13.31 0.27
CA SER A 42 8.88 14.75 0.42
C SER A 42 7.55 15.16 -0.20
N GLY A 43 6.93 16.22 0.34
CA GLY A 43 5.69 16.77 -0.22
C GLY A 43 4.45 15.94 0.03
N ASN A 44 4.36 15.25 1.17
CA ASN A 44 3.22 14.43 1.57
C ASN A 44 2.99 13.20 0.68
N GLY A 45 4.02 12.77 -0.03
CA GLY A 45 3.95 11.56 -0.83
C GLY A 45 4.10 10.32 0.01
N LEU A 46 3.51 9.23 -0.48
CA LEU A 46 3.69 7.90 0.05
C LEU A 46 4.31 7.03 -1.04
N GLU A 47 5.44 6.42 -0.74
CA GLU A 47 6.11 5.53 -1.67
C GLU A 47 5.97 4.09 -1.19
N LEU A 48 5.67 3.18 -2.13
CA LEU A 48 5.39 1.78 -1.86
C LEU A 48 6.10 0.91 -2.90
N THR A 49 6.53 -0.25 -2.48
CA THR A 49 7.14 -1.24 -3.39
C THR A 49 6.93 -2.64 -2.85
N LEU A 50 6.90 -3.63 -3.74
CA LEU A 50 6.94 -5.04 -3.34
C LEU A 50 8.33 -5.46 -2.88
N ALA A 51 9.35 -4.62 -3.09
CA ALA A 51 10.73 -4.82 -2.64
C ALA A 51 11.33 -6.15 -3.10
N GLY A 52 10.94 -6.62 -4.28
CA GLY A 52 11.41 -7.90 -4.83
C GLY A 52 10.71 -9.13 -4.26
N TRP A 53 9.70 -8.95 -3.40
CA TRP A 53 8.98 -10.05 -2.75
C TRP A 53 7.48 -9.96 -3.08
N PRO A 54 7.06 -10.44 -4.26
CA PRO A 54 5.65 -10.32 -4.70
C PRO A 54 4.76 -11.37 -4.03
N THR A 55 4.71 -11.36 -2.71
CA THR A 55 3.96 -12.34 -1.94
C THR A 55 2.62 -11.80 -1.47
N VAL A 56 1.74 -12.71 -1.06
CA VAL A 56 0.46 -12.36 -0.44
C VAL A 56 0.69 -11.46 0.78
N THR A 57 1.68 -11.79 1.60
CA THR A 57 1.99 -11.03 2.81
C THR A 57 2.41 -9.60 2.48
N THR A 58 3.29 -9.42 1.48
CA THR A 58 3.73 -8.07 1.08
C THR A 58 2.54 -7.24 0.62
N ARG A 59 1.69 -7.80 -0.26
CA ARG A 59 0.50 -7.08 -0.74
C ARG A 59 -0.45 -6.74 0.41
N GLU A 60 -0.62 -7.64 1.34
CA GLU A 60 -1.51 -7.40 2.48
C GLU A 60 -1.02 -6.24 3.35
N ARG A 61 0.29 -6.19 3.62
CA ARG A 61 0.88 -5.08 4.38
C ARG A 61 0.70 -3.76 3.65
N LEU A 62 0.96 -3.75 2.34
CA LEU A 62 0.83 -2.55 1.52
C LEU A 62 -0.64 -2.09 1.42
N ASN A 63 -1.56 -3.02 1.25
CA ASN A 63 -2.98 -2.69 1.17
C ASN A 63 -3.50 -2.13 2.50
N ALA A 64 -3.00 -2.61 3.62
CA ALA A 64 -3.35 -2.07 4.93
C ALA A 64 -2.86 -0.63 5.09
N ILE A 65 -1.64 -0.35 4.62
CA ILE A 65 -1.08 1.00 4.64
C ILE A 65 -1.94 1.93 3.78
N LEU A 66 -2.29 1.51 2.56
CA LEU A 66 -3.15 2.31 1.68
C LEU A 66 -4.49 2.60 2.33
N TYR A 67 -5.09 1.63 3.01
CA TYR A 67 -6.36 1.80 3.70
C TYR A 67 -6.26 2.83 4.81
N VAL A 68 -5.28 2.68 5.69
CA VAL A 68 -5.12 3.58 6.85
C VAL A 68 -4.72 4.98 6.41
N GLU A 69 -3.92 5.11 5.36
CA GLU A 69 -3.50 6.41 4.82
C GLU A 69 -4.61 7.11 4.03
N GLY A 70 -5.76 6.49 3.85
CA GLY A 70 -6.90 7.09 3.18
C GLY A 70 -6.96 6.90 1.67
N PHE A 71 -6.05 6.13 1.09
CA PHE A 71 -6.07 5.88 -0.36
C PHE A 71 -7.10 4.84 -0.76
N ASN A 72 -7.71 4.15 0.21
CA ASN A 72 -8.63 3.07 -0.03
C ASN A 72 -10.06 3.40 0.40
N VAL A 73 -10.28 4.57 1.00
CA VAL A 73 -11.58 4.98 1.53
C VAL A 73 -12.00 6.37 1.10
N LYS A 74 -11.18 7.03 0.30
CA LYS A 74 -11.49 8.36 -0.17
C LYS A 74 -12.68 8.30 -1.13
N ALA A 75 -13.60 9.23 -0.97
CA ALA A 75 -14.78 9.28 -1.82
C ALA A 75 -14.39 9.28 -3.29
N GLY A 76 -14.87 8.31 -4.03
CA GLY A 76 -14.66 8.19 -5.45
C GLY A 76 -13.43 7.42 -5.89
N GLU A 77 -12.46 7.17 -5.02
CA GLU A 77 -11.22 6.47 -5.43
C GLU A 77 -10.73 5.47 -4.40
N SER A 78 -10.18 4.36 -4.89
CA SER A 78 -9.59 3.31 -4.06
C SER A 78 -8.40 2.70 -4.78
N TYR A 79 -7.27 2.54 -4.06
CA TYR A 79 -6.06 1.92 -4.60
C TYR A 79 -5.76 0.62 -3.87
N GLY A 80 -5.24 -0.36 -4.60
CA GLY A 80 -4.83 -1.62 -4.00
C GLY A 80 -3.83 -2.37 -4.86
N PHE A 81 -2.98 -3.14 -4.19
CA PHE A 81 -2.07 -4.08 -4.85
C PHE A 81 -2.80 -5.39 -5.08
N TYR A 82 -2.59 -5.97 -6.24
CA TYR A 82 -3.38 -7.09 -6.70
C TYR A 82 -2.53 -8.03 -7.55
N PHE A 83 -2.78 -9.34 -7.43
CA PHE A 83 -2.09 -10.36 -8.20
C PHE A 83 -3.08 -11.10 -9.10
N ASN A 84 -2.76 -11.19 -10.38
CA ASN A 84 -3.59 -11.92 -11.33
C ASN A 84 -3.03 -13.33 -11.51
N GLN A 85 -3.78 -14.33 -11.05
CA GLN A 85 -3.35 -15.73 -11.10
C GLN A 85 -3.29 -16.30 -12.51
N LYS A 86 -3.97 -15.69 -13.47
CA LYS A 86 -3.98 -16.18 -14.85
C LYS A 86 -2.69 -15.87 -15.59
N ASN A 87 -2.13 -14.68 -15.39
CA ASN A 87 -0.90 -14.26 -16.06
C ASN A 87 0.29 -14.09 -15.14
N TYR A 88 0.11 -14.35 -13.84
CA TYR A 88 1.16 -14.24 -12.80
C TYR A 88 1.78 -12.86 -12.68
N ASN A 89 1.03 -11.81 -13.03
CA ASN A 89 1.52 -10.42 -12.92
C ASN A 89 0.98 -9.73 -11.69
N GLN A 90 1.77 -8.79 -11.17
CA GLN A 90 1.38 -7.88 -10.10
C GLN A 90 0.81 -6.61 -10.70
N TYR A 91 -0.19 -6.05 -10.05
CA TYR A 91 -0.87 -4.83 -10.51
C TYR A 91 -1.09 -3.86 -9.36
N LEU A 92 -1.01 -2.58 -9.67
CA LEU A 92 -1.63 -1.54 -8.85
C LEU A 92 -2.97 -1.21 -9.51
N THR A 93 -4.05 -1.39 -8.78
CA THR A 93 -5.39 -1.17 -9.28
C THR A 93 -5.97 0.09 -8.66
N LYS A 94 -6.51 0.96 -9.51
CA LYS A 94 -7.27 2.13 -9.09
C LYS A 94 -8.72 1.92 -9.47
N ILE A 95 -9.60 2.00 -8.48
CA ILE A 95 -11.04 1.89 -8.67
C ILE A 95 -11.65 3.28 -8.46
N THR A 96 -12.38 3.75 -9.44
CA THR A 96 -13.08 5.03 -9.37
C THR A 96 -14.58 4.79 -9.37
N PHE A 97 -15.27 5.41 -8.43
CA PHE A 97 -16.72 5.36 -8.34
C PHE A 97 -17.30 6.70 -8.77
N ASN A 98 -18.23 6.68 -9.71
CA ASN A 98 -18.92 7.86 -10.17
C ASN A 98 -20.43 7.57 -10.14
N GLY A 99 -21.08 7.94 -9.04
CA GLY A 99 -22.46 7.58 -8.81
C GLY A 99 -22.64 6.07 -8.68
N TYR A 100 -23.36 5.47 -9.63
CA TYR A 100 -23.58 4.02 -9.66
C TYR A 100 -22.55 3.29 -10.51
N GLU A 101 -21.67 4.02 -11.19
CA GLU A 101 -20.69 3.42 -12.07
C GLU A 101 -19.37 3.18 -11.34
N LYS A 102 -18.81 2.02 -11.59
CA LYS A 102 -17.50 1.62 -11.08
C LYS A 102 -16.57 1.42 -12.26
N GLN A 103 -15.46 2.16 -12.27
CA GLN A 103 -14.40 1.98 -13.26
C GLN A 103 -13.16 1.46 -12.56
N SER A 104 -12.52 0.47 -13.17
CA SER A 104 -11.31 -0.12 -12.63
C SER A 104 -10.20 -0.01 -13.67
N LYS A 105 -9.05 0.53 -13.25
CA LYS A 105 -7.84 0.56 -14.06
C LYS A 105 -6.72 -0.13 -13.33
N SER A 106 -6.10 -1.10 -13.97
CA SER A 106 -4.97 -1.83 -13.40
C SER A 106 -3.72 -1.53 -14.19
N LYS A 107 -2.66 -1.15 -13.50
CA LYS A 107 -1.35 -0.90 -14.07
C LYS A 107 -0.43 -2.05 -13.67
N PRO A 108 0.19 -2.77 -14.64
CA PRO A 108 1.18 -3.78 -14.29
C PRO A 108 2.36 -3.13 -13.58
N ILE A 109 2.85 -3.80 -12.54
CA ILE A 109 4.02 -3.33 -11.79
C ILE A 109 5.05 -4.44 -11.70
N THR A 110 6.32 -4.07 -11.67
CA THR A 110 7.40 -5.01 -11.43
C THR A 110 7.64 -5.18 -9.94
N ASP A 111 8.37 -6.23 -9.56
CA ASP A 111 8.59 -6.59 -8.16
C ASP A 111 9.37 -5.53 -7.38
N ASN A 112 10.18 -4.72 -8.06
CA ASN A 112 10.99 -3.68 -7.43
C ASN A 112 10.55 -2.27 -7.80
N GLU A 113 9.45 -2.13 -8.51
CA GLU A 113 8.95 -0.82 -8.91
C GLU A 113 8.51 -0.02 -7.68
N ILE A 114 8.87 1.27 -7.65
CA ILE A 114 8.45 2.19 -6.60
C ILE A 114 7.23 2.95 -7.11
N ILE A 115 6.15 2.85 -6.36
CA ILE A 115 4.90 3.55 -6.65
C ILE A 115 4.82 4.76 -5.72
N THR A 116 4.61 5.95 -6.29
CA THR A 116 4.45 7.16 -5.50
C THR A 116 3.01 7.65 -5.60
N LEU A 117 2.37 7.84 -4.45
CA LEU A 117 1.01 8.36 -4.36
C LEU A 117 1.00 9.61 -3.50
N TYR A 118 0.24 10.60 -3.91
CA TYR A 118 0.06 11.84 -3.16
C TYR A 118 -1.35 11.92 -2.66
N GLN A 119 -1.50 12.23 -1.38
CA GLN A 119 -2.81 12.46 -0.84
C GLN A 119 -3.39 13.77 -1.36
N GLY A 120 -4.57 13.64 -1.89
CA GLY A 120 -5.56 14.69 -1.92
C GLY A 120 -5.06 16.03 -2.35
N SER A 121 -4.47 16.08 -3.50
CA SER A 121 -4.49 17.38 -4.15
C SER A 121 -5.95 17.76 -4.30
N VAL A 122 -6.29 18.68 -3.56
CA VAL A 122 -7.60 19.28 -3.68
C VAL A 122 -7.74 19.89 -5.03
#